data_cf19b9147c2b190893dfbe9e1fac24ea
#
_entry.id   cf19b9147c2b190893dfbe9e1fac24ea
#
_cell.length_a   1.000
_cell.length_b   1.000
_cell.length_c   1.000
_cell.angle_alpha   90.00
_cell.angle_beta   90.00
_cell.angle_gamma   90.00
#
_symmetry.space_group_name_H-M   'P 1'
#
loop_
_entity.id
_entity.type
_entity.pdbx_description
1 polymer ?
#
loop_
_entity_poly.entity_id
_entity_poly.type
_entity_poly.pdbx_seq_one_letter_code
_entity_poly.pdbx_strand_id
1 'polypeptide(L)'
;MKGSFVADSRRSILLSLGVLAIITAILVLPFGLRTEAGRDESSKGLFTRTLSQRDDLPNYDIRTDKSAFEKLVSFRTTLNRNAVEIADVRDSFVRAESNLKSKVPNLKVEYNPEIRTPEVIAPDASLGRALLSKPTSAKRSAVLVSFLKENKGLVGATEEQLDGLKLFSDYKNPEGDLSFVEYNQEINGIPVFRGEVKAALTKNGEIVRVINNIAPGLEYDRLSTSFNDPGDAVAAAARSIK
;
A
#
# COMPACT_ATOMS: atom_id res chain seq x y z
N MET A 1 -4.03 -47.71 57.27
CA MET A 1 -4.52 -46.33 57.35
C MET A 1 -5.20 -46.00 56.02
N LYS A 2 -6.56 -46.04 56.01
CA LYS A 2 -7.38 -45.65 54.84
C LYS A 2 -7.94 -44.27 55.14
N GLY A 3 -7.50 -43.28 54.35
CA GLY A 3 -7.96 -41.88 54.44
C GLY A 3 -8.64 -41.49 53.15
N SER A 4 -9.88 -41.35 53.22
CA SER A 4 -10.92 -40.58 52.57
C SER A 4 -10.48 -39.65 51.42
N PHE A 5 -10.84 -40.02 50.18
CA PHE A 5 -10.71 -39.24 48.97
C PHE A 5 -12.09 -39.07 48.28
N VAL A 6 -13.12 -38.69 49.01
CA VAL A 6 -14.48 -38.58 48.45
C VAL A 6 -15.10 -37.17 48.56
N ALA A 7 -14.41 -36.20 49.18
CA ALA A 7 -15.01 -34.88 49.42
C ALA A 7 -14.81 -33.83 48.32
N ASP A 8 -13.91 -34.05 47.36
CA ASP A 8 -13.50 -33.02 46.36
C ASP A 8 -14.28 -33.06 45.05
N SER A 9 -14.89 -34.21 44.73
CA SER A 9 -15.63 -34.39 43.45
C SER A 9 -16.93 -33.57 43.38
N ARG A 10 -17.60 -33.34 44.51
CA ARG A 10 -18.90 -32.65 44.53
C ARG A 10 -18.77 -31.12 44.37
N ARG A 11 -17.67 -30.52 44.85
CA ARG A 11 -17.42 -29.08 44.69
C ARG A 11 -17.04 -28.70 43.22
N SER A 12 -16.33 -29.56 42.53
CA SER A 12 -15.97 -29.35 41.15
C SER A 12 -17.17 -29.42 40.20
N ILE A 13 -18.14 -30.30 40.47
CA ILE A 13 -19.36 -30.45 39.68
C ILE A 13 -20.28 -29.23 39.84
N LEU A 14 -20.39 -28.68 41.06
CA LEU A 14 -21.21 -27.50 41.31
C LEU A 14 -20.61 -26.23 40.70
N LEU A 15 -19.29 -26.11 40.64
CA LEU A 15 -18.61 -24.98 39.98
C LEU A 15 -18.73 -25.08 38.43
N SER A 16 -18.68 -26.27 37.87
CA SER A 16 -18.84 -26.46 36.41
C SER A 16 -20.27 -26.17 35.93
N LEU A 17 -21.27 -26.52 36.76
CA LEU A 17 -22.67 -26.20 36.46
C LEU A 17 -22.98 -24.71 36.60
N GLY A 18 -22.35 -24.01 37.55
CA GLY A 18 -22.48 -22.56 37.68
C GLY A 18 -21.92 -21.78 36.53
N VAL A 19 -20.76 -22.18 35.99
CA VAL A 19 -20.13 -21.56 34.82
C VAL A 19 -20.93 -21.82 33.55
N LEU A 20 -21.50 -23.02 33.40
CA LEU A 20 -22.35 -23.36 32.24
C LEU A 20 -23.63 -22.54 32.21
N ALA A 21 -24.24 -22.28 33.39
CA ALA A 21 -25.45 -21.46 33.51
C ALA A 21 -25.19 -19.98 33.17
N ILE A 22 -24.00 -19.44 33.49
CA ILE A 22 -23.62 -18.07 33.14
C ILE A 22 -23.36 -17.94 31.62
N ILE A 23 -22.73 -18.93 30.99
CA ILE A 23 -22.48 -18.93 29.54
C ILE A 23 -23.78 -19.03 28.74
N THR A 24 -24.76 -19.84 29.18
CA THR A 24 -26.07 -19.92 28.53
C THR A 24 -26.91 -18.66 28.72
N ALA A 25 -26.77 -17.94 29.82
CA ALA A 25 -27.47 -16.67 30.03
C ALA A 25 -26.94 -15.54 29.12
N ILE A 26 -25.66 -15.58 28.78
CA ILE A 26 -25.05 -14.57 27.85
C ILE A 26 -25.44 -14.85 26.41
N LEU A 27 -25.71 -16.12 26.02
CA LEU A 27 -26.07 -16.53 24.68
C LEU A 27 -27.56 -16.34 24.31
N VAL A 28 -28.43 -16.10 25.35
CA VAL A 28 -29.89 -15.93 25.15
C VAL A 28 -30.36 -14.48 25.36
N LEU A 29 -29.44 -13.53 25.51
CA LEU A 29 -29.83 -12.11 25.43
C LEU A 29 -30.25 -11.80 23.98
N PRO A 30 -31.54 -11.44 23.76
CA PRO A 30 -31.97 -11.09 22.41
C PRO A 30 -31.20 -9.84 21.97
N PHE A 31 -30.57 -9.93 20.81
CA PHE A 31 -30.08 -8.79 20.02
C PHE A 31 -31.28 -7.90 19.63
N GLY A 32 -31.87 -7.23 20.55
CA GLY A 32 -33.11 -6.52 20.37
C GLY A 32 -33.26 -5.22 21.15
N LEU A 33 -32.15 -4.61 21.60
CA LEU A 33 -32.17 -3.21 22.01
C LEU A 33 -31.47 -2.39 20.91
N ARG A 34 -32.12 -2.25 19.74
CA ARG A 34 -31.96 -1.04 18.96
C ARG A 34 -32.48 0.09 19.82
N THR A 35 -31.59 0.79 20.50
CA THR A 35 -31.87 2.15 20.92
C THR A 35 -32.08 2.93 19.64
N GLU A 36 -33.33 3.15 19.26
CA GLU A 36 -33.68 4.26 18.38
C GLU A 36 -33.25 5.53 19.14
N ALA A 37 -32.01 5.99 18.88
CA ALA A 37 -31.65 7.35 19.20
C ALA A 37 -32.66 8.20 18.48
N GLY A 38 -33.47 8.95 19.25
CA GLY A 38 -34.53 9.82 18.76
C GLY A 38 -33.97 10.66 17.62
N ARG A 39 -34.39 10.34 16.41
CA ARG A 39 -34.11 11.12 15.23
C ARG A 39 -35.01 12.32 15.37
N ASP A 40 -34.39 13.45 15.68
CA ASP A 40 -35.06 14.74 15.69
C ASP A 40 -35.74 14.96 14.34
N GLU A 41 -37.06 14.94 14.30
CA GLU A 41 -37.84 15.05 13.06
C GLU A 41 -37.67 16.42 12.34
N SER A 42 -37.00 17.36 13.01
CA SER A 42 -36.78 18.70 12.46
C SER A 42 -35.68 18.75 11.37
N SER A 43 -34.83 17.74 11.26
CA SER A 43 -33.75 17.69 10.26
C SER A 43 -34.14 16.97 8.95
N LYS A 44 -35.34 16.36 8.88
CA LYS A 44 -35.80 15.62 7.68
C LYS A 44 -36.13 16.49 6.48
N GLY A 45 -36.27 17.81 6.68
CA GLY A 45 -36.73 18.70 5.61
C GLY A 45 -35.66 19.22 4.65
N LEU A 46 -34.39 19.29 5.09
CA LEU A 46 -33.32 19.93 4.31
C LEU A 46 -32.46 18.96 3.49
N PHE A 47 -32.30 17.73 3.92
CA PHE A 47 -31.41 16.77 3.24
C PHE A 47 -32.13 15.79 2.32
N THR A 48 -33.41 15.55 2.50
CA THR A 48 -34.15 14.57 1.67
C THR A 48 -34.51 15.12 0.29
N ARG A 49 -34.49 16.42 0.09
CA ARG A 49 -34.90 17.02 -1.21
C ARG A 49 -33.78 17.08 -2.24
N THR A 50 -32.53 16.93 -1.79
CA THR A 50 -31.33 17.02 -2.68
C THR A 50 -30.81 15.65 -3.13
N LEU A 51 -31.22 14.56 -2.46
CA LEU A 51 -30.75 13.21 -2.79
C LEU A 51 -31.67 12.42 -3.73
N SER A 52 -32.94 12.85 -3.91
CA SER A 52 -33.89 12.14 -4.75
C SER A 52 -33.81 12.50 -6.24
N GLN A 53 -32.91 13.36 -6.64
CA GLN A 53 -32.75 13.81 -8.02
C GLN A 53 -31.30 13.77 -8.51
N ARG A 54 -30.46 12.97 -7.87
CA ARG A 54 -29.20 12.53 -8.50
C ARG A 54 -29.58 11.30 -9.33
N ASP A 55 -29.77 11.51 -10.63
CA ASP A 55 -29.53 10.43 -11.57
C ASP A 55 -28.21 9.82 -11.15
N ASP A 56 -28.21 8.51 -10.85
CA ASP A 56 -26.97 7.80 -10.51
C ASP A 56 -25.99 8.08 -11.64
N LEU A 57 -24.94 8.85 -11.33
CA LEU A 57 -23.89 9.11 -12.30
C LEU A 57 -23.38 7.75 -12.76
N PRO A 58 -23.38 7.48 -14.06
CA PRO A 58 -22.91 6.20 -14.57
C PRO A 58 -21.52 5.93 -14.01
N ASN A 59 -21.28 4.70 -13.55
CA ASN A 59 -19.97 4.30 -13.07
C ASN A 59 -18.95 4.48 -14.20
N TYR A 60 -18.16 5.55 -14.11
CA TYR A 60 -17.18 5.90 -15.14
C TYR A 60 -15.88 5.13 -14.89
N ASP A 61 -15.55 4.21 -15.78
CA ASP A 61 -14.26 3.57 -15.82
C ASP A 61 -13.51 3.97 -17.10
N ILE A 62 -12.46 4.79 -16.96
CA ILE A 62 -11.64 5.28 -18.06
C ILE A 62 -11.08 4.14 -18.94
N ARG A 63 -10.93 2.92 -18.39
CA ARG A 63 -10.43 1.77 -19.13
C ARG A 63 -11.44 1.22 -20.13
N THR A 64 -12.73 1.47 -19.91
CA THR A 64 -13.82 1.04 -20.78
C THR A 64 -14.25 2.11 -21.78
N ASP A 65 -13.84 3.36 -21.56
CA ASP A 65 -14.13 4.49 -22.45
C ASP A 65 -13.08 4.57 -23.56
N LYS A 66 -13.47 4.18 -24.78
CA LYS A 66 -12.60 4.24 -25.98
C LYS A 66 -12.07 5.65 -26.26
N SER A 67 -12.91 6.68 -26.07
CA SER A 67 -12.53 8.07 -26.31
C SER A 67 -11.49 8.57 -25.32
N ALA A 68 -11.61 8.17 -24.05
CA ALA A 68 -10.62 8.46 -23.03
C ALA A 68 -9.30 7.70 -23.27
N PHE A 69 -9.37 6.46 -23.76
CA PHE A 69 -8.19 5.70 -24.14
C PHE A 69 -7.42 6.36 -25.31
N GLU A 70 -8.13 6.83 -26.33
CA GLU A 70 -7.53 7.57 -27.44
C GLU A 70 -6.88 8.88 -26.98
N LYS A 71 -7.52 9.62 -26.06
CA LYS A 71 -6.94 10.82 -25.43
C LYS A 71 -5.67 10.49 -24.63
N LEU A 72 -5.67 9.38 -23.88
CA LEU A 72 -4.48 8.91 -23.16
C LEU A 72 -3.35 8.53 -24.13
N VAL A 73 -3.66 7.88 -25.25
CA VAL A 73 -2.67 7.53 -26.28
C VAL A 73 -2.12 8.80 -26.91
N SER A 74 -2.97 9.77 -27.26
CA SER A 74 -2.52 11.05 -27.81
C SER A 74 -1.69 11.85 -26.80
N PHE A 75 -2.07 11.86 -25.53
CA PHE A 75 -1.29 12.47 -24.46
C PHE A 75 0.09 11.83 -24.27
N ARG A 76 0.17 10.49 -24.31
CA ARG A 76 1.44 9.76 -24.27
C ARG A 76 2.32 10.10 -25.49
N THR A 77 1.72 10.25 -26.65
CA THR A 77 2.44 10.66 -27.89
C THR A 77 2.94 12.10 -27.79
N THR A 78 2.16 12.99 -27.15
CA THR A 78 2.55 14.40 -26.92
C THR A 78 3.73 14.51 -25.94
N LEU A 79 3.86 13.57 -25.01
CA LEU A 79 5.00 13.51 -24.09
C LEU A 79 6.29 12.97 -24.75
N ASN A 80 6.28 12.74 -26.08
CA ASN A 80 7.42 12.29 -26.89
C ASN A 80 8.19 11.08 -26.33
N ARG A 81 7.56 10.24 -25.52
CA ARG A 81 8.16 8.97 -25.14
C ARG A 81 8.04 7.99 -26.29
N ASN A 82 9.13 7.78 -26.97
CA ASN A 82 9.15 6.81 -28.05
C ASN A 82 9.19 5.37 -27.47
N ALA A 83 8.82 4.40 -28.32
CA ALA A 83 8.81 2.99 -27.92
C ALA A 83 10.21 2.47 -27.50
N VAL A 84 11.28 3.09 -28.01
CA VAL A 84 12.67 2.74 -27.68
C VAL A 84 12.99 3.09 -26.24
N GLU A 85 12.66 4.30 -25.76
CA GLU A 85 12.88 4.72 -24.38
C GLU A 85 12.14 3.81 -23.38
N ILE A 86 10.90 3.42 -23.72
CA ILE A 86 10.13 2.47 -22.90
C ILE A 86 10.80 1.09 -22.87
N ALA A 87 11.31 0.62 -24.02
CA ALA A 87 12.03 -0.64 -24.10
C ALA A 87 13.32 -0.60 -23.27
N ASP A 88 14.09 0.48 -23.36
CA ASP A 88 15.34 0.66 -22.60
C ASP A 88 15.10 0.61 -21.07
N VAL A 89 14.02 1.25 -20.60
CA VAL A 89 13.64 1.19 -19.19
C VAL A 89 13.28 -0.25 -18.78
N ARG A 90 12.52 -0.97 -19.59
CA ARG A 90 12.17 -2.38 -19.30
C ARG A 90 13.40 -3.29 -19.33
N ASP A 91 14.29 -3.09 -20.28
CA ASP A 91 15.56 -3.84 -20.34
C ASP A 91 16.45 -3.54 -19.12
N SER A 92 16.41 -2.31 -18.60
CA SER A 92 17.11 -1.98 -17.36
C SER A 92 16.57 -2.76 -16.16
N PHE A 93 15.26 -2.96 -16.06
CA PHE A 93 14.65 -3.78 -15.00
C PHE A 93 15.13 -5.22 -15.07
N VAL A 94 15.11 -5.83 -16.27
CA VAL A 94 15.54 -7.23 -16.46
C VAL A 94 17.01 -7.42 -16.10
N ARG A 95 17.87 -6.49 -16.54
CA ARG A 95 19.31 -6.52 -16.20
C ARG A 95 19.54 -6.36 -14.70
N ALA A 96 18.85 -5.42 -14.05
CA ALA A 96 18.98 -5.16 -12.63
C ALA A 96 18.42 -6.32 -11.77
N GLU A 97 17.32 -6.94 -12.18
CA GLU A 97 16.80 -8.16 -11.57
C GLU A 97 17.82 -9.29 -11.63
N SER A 98 18.41 -9.53 -12.79
CA SER A 98 19.45 -10.55 -12.98
C SER A 98 20.67 -10.29 -12.06
N ASN A 99 21.10 -9.03 -11.95
CA ASN A 99 22.19 -8.64 -11.07
C ASN A 99 21.87 -8.86 -9.58
N LEU A 100 20.66 -8.52 -9.16
CA LEU A 100 20.25 -8.77 -7.78
C LEU A 100 20.07 -10.27 -7.52
N LYS A 101 19.57 -11.03 -8.48
CA LYS A 101 19.38 -12.48 -8.39
C LYS A 101 20.71 -13.22 -8.24
N SER A 102 21.82 -12.71 -8.79
CA SER A 102 23.15 -13.28 -8.58
C SER A 102 23.62 -13.17 -7.12
N LYS A 103 23.13 -12.18 -6.38
CA LYS A 103 23.42 -11.96 -4.95
C LYS A 103 22.41 -12.65 -4.03
N VAL A 104 21.16 -12.78 -4.50
CA VAL A 104 20.03 -13.39 -3.79
C VAL A 104 19.42 -14.47 -4.70
N PRO A 105 19.93 -15.72 -4.70
CA PRO A 105 19.57 -16.74 -5.69
C PRO A 105 18.09 -17.10 -5.74
N ASN A 106 17.39 -17.00 -4.60
CA ASN A 106 15.95 -17.21 -4.51
C ASN A 106 15.13 -15.91 -4.63
N LEU A 107 15.70 -14.86 -5.25
CA LEU A 107 14.98 -13.62 -5.51
C LEU A 107 13.75 -13.87 -6.38
N LYS A 108 12.62 -13.31 -5.96
CA LYS A 108 11.39 -13.20 -6.72
C LYS A 108 11.03 -11.72 -6.87
N VAL A 109 10.84 -11.28 -8.11
CA VAL A 109 10.35 -9.95 -8.44
C VAL A 109 8.96 -10.11 -9.06
N GLU A 110 7.97 -9.46 -8.46
CA GLU A 110 6.62 -9.40 -9.01
C GLU A 110 6.44 -8.05 -9.70
N TYR A 111 5.95 -8.08 -10.92
CA TYR A 111 5.75 -6.89 -11.73
C TYR A 111 4.29 -6.46 -11.69
N ASN A 112 4.08 -5.15 -11.56
CA ASN A 112 2.75 -4.57 -11.69
C ASN A 112 2.14 -4.94 -13.06
N PRO A 113 0.94 -5.53 -13.11
CA PRO A 113 0.37 -6.03 -14.36
C PRO A 113 -0.01 -4.92 -15.36
N GLU A 114 -0.29 -3.72 -14.87
CA GLU A 114 -0.76 -2.59 -15.69
C GLU A 114 0.42 -1.80 -16.29
N ILE A 115 1.37 -1.41 -15.45
CA ILE A 115 2.49 -0.53 -15.86
C ILE A 115 3.80 -1.28 -16.10
N ARG A 116 3.86 -2.58 -15.75
CA ARG A 116 5.01 -3.46 -15.98
C ARG A 116 6.31 -3.01 -15.30
N THR A 117 6.18 -2.37 -14.14
CA THR A 117 7.29 -2.01 -13.26
C THR A 117 7.48 -3.04 -12.16
N PRO A 118 8.71 -3.27 -11.65
CA PRO A 118 8.94 -4.08 -10.47
C PRO A 118 8.20 -3.51 -9.26
N GLU A 119 7.24 -4.25 -8.73
CA GLU A 119 6.39 -3.80 -7.62
C GLU A 119 6.80 -4.46 -6.31
N VAL A 120 6.96 -5.79 -6.30
CA VAL A 120 7.39 -6.52 -5.10
C VAL A 120 8.75 -7.15 -5.33
N ILE A 121 9.71 -6.80 -4.50
CA ILE A 121 11.07 -7.33 -4.51
C ILE A 121 11.29 -8.05 -3.20
N ALA A 122 11.37 -9.37 -3.24
CA ALA A 122 11.57 -10.19 -2.04
C ALA A 122 12.21 -11.54 -2.40
N PRO A 123 12.88 -12.21 -1.47
CA PRO A 123 13.22 -13.60 -1.64
C PRO A 123 11.96 -14.47 -1.64
N ASP A 124 11.95 -15.55 -2.40
CA ASP A 124 10.92 -16.58 -2.32
C ASP A 124 11.10 -17.41 -1.04
N ALA A 125 10.20 -17.20 -0.09
CA ALA A 125 10.25 -17.87 1.21
C ALA A 125 10.07 -19.41 1.11
N SER A 126 9.47 -19.91 0.03
CA SER A 126 9.31 -21.36 -0.21
C SER A 126 10.63 -22.06 -0.52
N LEU A 127 11.63 -21.32 -1.02
CA LEU A 127 12.94 -21.81 -1.40
C LEU A 127 13.98 -21.68 -0.28
N GLY A 128 13.55 -21.26 0.91
CA GLY A 128 14.43 -21.10 2.07
C GLY A 128 14.53 -19.64 2.55
N ARG A 129 15.21 -19.47 3.69
CA ARG A 129 15.40 -18.15 4.29
C ARG A 129 16.52 -17.40 3.58
N ALA A 130 16.18 -16.29 2.94
CA ALA A 130 17.11 -15.32 2.41
C ALA A 130 16.63 -13.91 2.71
N LEU A 131 17.50 -12.93 2.60
CA LEU A 131 17.23 -11.52 2.86
C LEU A 131 17.88 -10.69 1.75
N LEU A 132 17.32 -9.51 1.48
CA LEU A 132 17.77 -8.64 0.39
C LEU A 132 19.04 -7.87 0.73
N SER A 133 19.37 -7.74 2.01
CA SER A 133 20.56 -7.03 2.47
C SER A 133 21.27 -7.78 3.61
N LYS A 134 22.49 -7.39 3.91
CA LYS A 134 23.25 -7.89 5.06
C LYS A 134 22.79 -7.21 6.36
N PRO A 135 23.04 -7.83 7.54
CA PRO A 135 22.81 -7.20 8.83
C PRO A 135 23.56 -5.87 8.96
N THR A 136 22.91 -4.89 9.59
CA THR A 136 23.51 -3.57 9.83
C THR A 136 22.87 -2.87 11.02
N SER A 137 23.65 -2.04 11.72
CA SER A 137 23.16 -1.15 12.78
C SER A 137 22.81 0.25 12.27
N ALA A 138 22.89 0.49 10.96
CA ALA A 138 22.52 1.78 10.37
C ALA A 138 21.04 2.09 10.57
N LYS A 139 20.66 3.37 10.46
CA LYS A 139 19.25 3.78 10.50
C LYS A 139 18.47 3.08 9.39
N ARG A 140 17.32 2.52 9.71
CA ARG A 140 16.48 1.77 8.76
C ARG A 140 16.18 2.56 7.49
N SER A 141 15.87 3.85 7.64
CA SER A 141 15.65 4.77 6.53
C SER A 141 16.86 4.85 5.59
N ALA A 142 18.07 4.95 6.14
CA ALA A 142 19.29 4.96 5.35
C ALA A 142 19.55 3.61 4.68
N VAL A 143 19.23 2.48 5.33
CA VAL A 143 19.37 1.13 4.76
C VAL A 143 18.50 0.98 3.51
N LEU A 144 17.25 1.45 3.55
CA LEU A 144 16.36 1.41 2.40
C LEU A 144 16.91 2.27 1.25
N VAL A 145 17.28 3.51 1.51
CA VAL A 145 17.82 4.41 0.46
C VAL A 145 19.09 3.82 -0.17
N SER A 146 20.01 3.26 0.63
CA SER A 146 21.22 2.61 0.11
C SER A 146 20.87 1.43 -0.80
N PHE A 147 19.92 0.58 -0.39
CA PHE A 147 19.46 -0.54 -1.20
C PHE A 147 18.86 -0.07 -2.53
N LEU A 148 18.03 0.98 -2.51
CA LEU A 148 17.43 1.54 -3.72
C LEU A 148 18.49 2.09 -4.68
N LYS A 149 19.50 2.80 -4.18
CA LYS A 149 20.63 3.31 -4.97
C LYS A 149 21.46 2.20 -5.59
N GLU A 150 21.78 1.16 -4.82
CA GLU A 150 22.51 -0.01 -5.32
C GLU A 150 21.72 -0.75 -6.42
N ASN A 151 20.40 -0.67 -6.40
CA ASN A 151 19.47 -1.34 -7.32
C ASN A 151 18.65 -0.35 -8.14
N LYS A 152 19.18 0.85 -8.41
CA LYS A 152 18.45 1.95 -9.10
C LYS A 152 17.86 1.53 -10.45
N GLY A 153 18.53 0.64 -11.17
CA GLY A 153 18.00 0.09 -12.43
C GLY A 153 16.74 -0.75 -12.25
N LEU A 154 16.51 -1.35 -11.07
CA LEU A 154 15.31 -2.11 -10.76
C LEU A 154 14.16 -1.20 -10.30
N VAL A 155 14.51 -0.06 -9.71
CA VAL A 155 13.54 0.94 -9.24
C VAL A 155 13.14 1.90 -10.37
N GLY A 156 14.05 2.13 -11.33
CA GLY A 156 13.82 3.04 -12.46
C GLY A 156 13.93 4.52 -12.10
N ALA A 157 14.73 4.86 -11.08
CA ALA A 157 14.98 6.22 -10.62
C ALA A 157 16.47 6.56 -10.62
N THR A 158 16.81 7.84 -10.77
CA THR A 158 18.20 8.34 -10.63
C THR A 158 18.58 8.46 -9.15
N GLU A 159 19.87 8.63 -8.86
CA GLU A 159 20.33 8.82 -7.49
C GLU A 159 19.76 10.09 -6.86
N GLU A 160 19.71 11.19 -7.63
CA GLU A 160 19.11 12.45 -7.17
C GLU A 160 17.63 12.29 -6.83
N GLN A 161 16.91 11.53 -7.64
CA GLN A 161 15.50 11.22 -7.38
C GLN A 161 15.32 10.39 -6.11
N LEU A 162 16.22 9.44 -5.86
CA LEU A 162 16.22 8.63 -4.64
C LEU A 162 16.63 9.45 -3.40
N ASP A 163 17.54 10.40 -3.54
CA ASP A 163 17.89 11.34 -2.48
C ASP A 163 16.76 12.34 -2.17
N GLY A 164 15.92 12.63 -3.16
CA GLY A 164 14.75 13.49 -3.03
C GLY A 164 13.52 12.84 -2.38
N LEU A 165 13.56 11.53 -2.12
CA LEU A 165 12.46 10.84 -1.46
C LEU A 165 12.18 11.42 -0.07
N LYS A 166 10.91 11.61 0.27
CA LYS A 166 10.48 12.12 1.57
C LYS A 166 10.12 10.99 2.50
N LEU A 167 10.79 10.92 3.64
CA LEU A 167 10.46 9.94 4.67
C LEU A 167 9.03 10.20 5.18
N PHE A 168 8.16 9.22 4.99
CA PHE A 168 6.77 9.27 5.43
C PHE A 168 6.62 8.58 6.80
N SER A 169 7.16 7.38 6.95
CA SER A 169 7.10 6.66 8.22
C SER A 169 8.35 5.79 8.46
N ASP A 170 8.72 5.66 9.73
CA ASP A 170 9.76 4.75 10.22
C ASP A 170 9.34 4.25 11.60
N TYR A 171 8.78 3.04 11.66
CA TYR A 171 8.29 2.49 12.91
C TYR A 171 8.69 1.02 13.10
N LYS A 172 8.73 0.60 14.37
CA LYS A 172 8.93 -0.79 14.77
C LYS A 172 7.60 -1.35 15.28
N ASN A 173 7.25 -2.55 14.82
CA ASN A 173 6.12 -3.25 15.40
C ASN A 173 6.44 -3.60 16.87
N PRO A 174 5.66 -3.11 17.84
CA PRO A 174 5.92 -3.35 19.29
C PRO A 174 5.93 -4.83 19.67
N GLU A 175 5.07 -5.62 19.03
CA GLU A 175 4.87 -7.04 19.32
C GLU A 175 5.55 -7.97 18.32
N GLY A 176 6.31 -7.43 17.37
CA GLY A 176 6.93 -8.20 16.30
C GLY A 176 8.40 -7.88 16.08
N ASP A 177 9.07 -8.79 15.39
CA ASP A 177 10.49 -8.66 15.05
C ASP A 177 10.74 -7.77 13.81
N LEU A 178 9.69 -7.27 13.17
CA LEU A 178 9.78 -6.46 11.96
C LEU A 178 9.65 -4.96 12.26
N SER A 179 10.38 -4.20 11.48
CA SER A 179 10.27 -2.75 11.40
C SER A 179 9.92 -2.36 9.97
N PHE A 180 9.31 -1.18 9.80
CA PHE A 180 8.83 -0.72 8.51
C PHE A 180 9.30 0.70 8.25
N VAL A 181 9.71 0.95 7.02
CA VAL A 181 10.10 2.27 6.53
C VAL A 181 9.35 2.54 5.24
N GLU A 182 8.87 3.77 5.10
CA GLU A 182 8.14 4.23 3.93
C GLU A 182 8.62 5.61 3.51
N TYR A 183 8.83 5.76 2.21
CA TYR A 183 9.14 7.03 1.57
C TYR A 183 8.11 7.34 0.49
N ASN A 184 7.80 8.61 0.33
CA ASN A 184 6.99 9.13 -0.75
C ASN A 184 7.88 9.80 -1.81
N GLN A 185 7.52 9.61 -3.07
CA GLN A 185 8.12 10.31 -4.19
C GLN A 185 7.47 11.68 -4.34
N GLU A 186 8.29 12.71 -4.41
CA GLU A 186 7.87 14.08 -4.68
C GLU A 186 8.63 14.65 -5.87
N ILE A 187 7.97 15.51 -6.63
CA ILE A 187 8.56 16.24 -7.74
C ILE A 187 8.26 17.70 -7.52
N ASN A 188 9.31 18.54 -7.35
CA ASN A 188 9.16 19.97 -7.10
C ASN A 188 8.24 20.28 -5.88
N GLY A 189 8.28 19.44 -4.84
CA GLY A 189 7.44 19.54 -3.65
C GLY A 189 6.01 19.03 -3.81
N ILE A 190 5.67 18.42 -4.95
CA ILE A 190 4.35 17.85 -5.21
C ILE A 190 4.44 16.34 -5.09
N PRO A 191 3.63 15.72 -4.21
CA PRO A 191 3.60 14.27 -4.09
C PRO A 191 3.15 13.58 -5.38
N VAL A 192 3.87 12.58 -5.80
CA VAL A 192 3.45 11.70 -6.91
C VAL A 192 2.34 10.79 -6.41
N PHE A 193 1.21 10.78 -7.11
CA PHE A 193 0.08 9.92 -6.75
C PHE A 193 0.49 8.45 -6.71
N ARG A 194 0.37 7.82 -5.54
CA ARG A 194 0.82 6.45 -5.27
C ARG A 194 2.33 6.21 -5.48
N GLY A 195 3.12 7.27 -5.61
CA GLY A 195 4.57 7.18 -5.73
C GLY A 195 5.19 6.94 -4.36
N GLU A 196 5.29 5.69 -3.95
CA GLU A 196 5.79 5.30 -2.62
C GLU A 196 6.72 4.11 -2.71
N VAL A 197 7.64 4.01 -1.77
CA VAL A 197 8.46 2.81 -1.58
C VAL A 197 8.49 2.44 -0.11
N LYS A 198 8.24 1.17 0.17
CA LYS A 198 8.16 0.60 1.53
C LYS A 198 9.13 -0.55 1.67
N ALA A 199 9.72 -0.68 2.85
CA ALA A 199 10.51 -1.86 3.21
C ALA A 199 10.11 -2.41 4.57
N ALA A 200 10.15 -3.74 4.68
CA ALA A 200 10.13 -4.45 5.94
C ALA A 200 11.56 -4.89 6.27
N LEU A 201 12.00 -4.60 7.50
CA LEU A 201 13.35 -4.93 7.98
C LEU A 201 13.27 -5.82 9.23
N THR A 202 14.25 -6.72 9.37
CA THR A 202 14.43 -7.50 10.59
C THR A 202 14.97 -6.62 11.75
N LYS A 203 14.98 -7.17 12.95
CA LYS A 203 15.65 -6.53 14.11
C LYS A 203 17.14 -6.27 13.92
N ASN A 204 17.79 -7.02 13.02
CA ASN A 204 19.20 -6.85 12.70
C ASN A 204 19.45 -5.84 11.54
N GLY A 205 18.41 -5.16 11.07
CA GLY A 205 18.50 -4.16 9.99
C GLY A 205 18.55 -4.74 8.57
N GLU A 206 18.24 -6.02 8.39
CA GLU A 206 18.24 -6.67 7.08
C GLU A 206 16.90 -6.44 6.38
N ILE A 207 16.90 -6.16 5.10
CA ILE A 207 15.67 -5.98 4.30
C ILE A 207 15.07 -7.35 3.96
N VAL A 208 13.81 -7.55 4.35
CA VAL A 208 13.01 -8.76 4.05
C VAL A 208 12.28 -8.62 2.71
N ARG A 209 11.68 -7.45 2.48
CA ARG A 209 10.85 -7.14 1.31
C ARG A 209 10.87 -5.65 1.02
N VAL A 210 10.84 -5.31 -0.25
CA VAL A 210 10.57 -3.94 -0.73
C VAL A 210 9.31 -3.97 -1.58
N ILE A 211 8.42 -3.01 -1.37
CA ILE A 211 7.28 -2.70 -2.25
C ILE A 211 7.62 -1.37 -2.91
N ASN A 212 7.68 -1.36 -4.24
CA ASN A 212 8.10 -0.23 -5.03
C ASN A 212 7.00 0.23 -5.97
N ASN A 213 6.43 1.38 -5.69
CA ASN A 213 5.46 2.07 -6.55
C ASN A 213 6.02 3.41 -7.05
N ILE A 214 7.34 3.57 -7.07
CA ILE A 214 7.98 4.76 -7.63
C ILE A 214 7.67 4.81 -9.13
N ALA A 215 7.24 5.97 -9.60
CA ALA A 215 7.05 6.23 -11.03
C ALA A 215 8.43 6.33 -11.72
N PRO A 216 8.78 5.36 -12.61
CA PRO A 216 10.12 5.30 -13.19
C PRO A 216 10.29 6.27 -14.35
N GLY A 217 11.54 6.64 -14.60
CA GLY A 217 11.94 7.38 -15.79
C GLY A 217 11.27 8.76 -15.91
N LEU A 218 10.92 9.41 -14.81
CA LEU A 218 10.39 10.77 -14.83
C LEU A 218 11.54 11.76 -15.02
N GLU A 219 11.36 12.69 -15.95
CA GLU A 219 12.27 13.80 -16.17
C GLU A 219 11.75 15.02 -15.39
N TYR A 220 12.26 15.23 -14.18
CA TYR A 220 11.77 16.26 -13.26
C TYR A 220 11.89 17.67 -13.84
N ASP A 221 12.94 17.93 -14.61
CA ASP A 221 13.19 19.24 -15.25
C ASP A 221 12.18 19.59 -16.35
N ARG A 222 11.50 18.56 -16.91
CA ARG A 222 10.46 18.78 -17.94
C ARG A 222 9.05 18.95 -17.36
N LEU A 223 8.89 18.76 -16.05
CA LEU A 223 7.60 18.92 -15.41
C LEU A 223 7.38 20.39 -15.05
N SER A 224 6.21 20.89 -15.39
CA SER A 224 5.85 22.28 -15.04
C SER A 224 5.89 22.48 -13.53
N THR A 225 6.49 23.58 -13.10
CA THR A 225 6.45 24.08 -11.72
C THR A 225 5.38 25.15 -11.54
N SER A 226 4.75 25.59 -12.65
CA SER A 226 3.69 26.59 -12.65
C SER A 226 2.37 25.89 -12.95
N PHE A 227 1.40 26.10 -12.08
CA PHE A 227 0.06 25.53 -12.17
C PHE A 227 -0.96 26.66 -12.26
N ASN A 228 -2.03 26.42 -13.02
CA ASN A 228 -3.20 27.29 -13.08
C ASN A 228 -4.00 27.19 -11.76
N ASP A 229 -5.06 28.00 -11.66
CA ASP A 229 -5.97 27.95 -10.52
C ASP A 229 -6.53 26.53 -10.33
N PRO A 230 -6.50 25.97 -9.12
CA PRO A 230 -7.09 24.65 -8.85
C PRO A 230 -8.57 24.52 -9.23
N GLY A 231 -9.32 25.63 -9.17
CA GLY A 231 -10.74 25.69 -9.59
C GLY A 231 -10.91 25.41 -11.08
N ASP A 232 -9.97 25.84 -11.92
CA ASP A 232 -9.99 25.56 -13.36
C ASP A 232 -9.81 24.07 -13.64
N ALA A 233 -8.95 23.40 -12.88
CA ALA A 233 -8.77 21.95 -12.99
C ALA A 233 -10.03 21.18 -12.59
N VAL A 234 -10.69 21.58 -11.51
CA VAL A 234 -11.95 20.99 -11.07
C VAL A 234 -13.05 21.22 -12.13
N ALA A 235 -13.15 22.44 -12.67
CA ALA A 235 -14.11 22.76 -13.72
C ALA A 235 -13.84 21.97 -15.01
N ALA A 236 -12.57 21.76 -15.37
CA ALA A 236 -12.20 20.95 -16.53
C ALA A 236 -12.56 19.48 -16.31
N ALA A 237 -12.28 18.92 -15.14
CA ALA A 237 -12.66 17.56 -14.77
C ALA A 237 -14.18 17.37 -14.82
N ALA A 238 -14.95 18.30 -14.24
CA ALA A 238 -16.41 18.25 -14.27
C ALA A 238 -16.99 18.30 -15.70
N ARG A 239 -16.37 19.05 -16.61
CA ARG A 239 -16.77 19.08 -18.02
C ARG A 239 -16.46 17.79 -18.78
N SER A 240 -15.45 17.03 -18.34
CA SER A 240 -15.02 15.81 -19.03
C SER A 240 -15.94 14.60 -18.79
N ILE A 241 -16.77 14.65 -17.76
CA ILE A 241 -17.69 13.56 -17.35
C ILE A 241 -19.16 13.84 -17.73
N LYS A 242 -19.42 14.82 -18.59
CA LYS A 242 -20.77 15.12 -19.13
C LYS A 242 -21.07 14.35 -20.40
#